data_9293996d920ece2ea8776db40f9e021a
#
_entry.id   9293996d920ece2ea8776db40f9e021a
#
_cell.length_a   1.000
_cell.length_b   1.000
_cell.length_c   1.000
_cell.angle_alpha   90.00
_cell.angle_beta   90.00
_cell.angle_gamma   90.00
#
_symmetry.space_group_name_H-M   'P 1'
#
loop_
_entity.id
_entity.type
_entity.pdbx_description
1 polymer ?
#
loop_
_entity_poly.entity_id
_entity_poly.type
_entity_poly.pdbx_seq_one_letter_code
_entity_poly.pdbx_strand_id
1 'polypeptide(L)'
;MLFSMHEPTNAFKSKLNAGELVVGTWVNAVKDPVIARILATTGLDYMLIDAEHSGQTMATISDTCVLARECGLYPMVRPIEPNDLKLNGRLIDAGAMGLVVPHIDSAKQAQAIVNSIKFFHGGTRGYCAK
;
A
#
# COMPACT_ATOMS: atom_id res chain seq x y z
N MET A 1 -7.45 13.06 25.70
CA MET A 1 -8.03 11.93 24.95
C MET A 1 -6.97 11.51 23.93
N LEU A 2 -6.16 10.52 24.28
CA LEU A 2 -5.13 9.98 23.37
C LEU A 2 -5.86 9.19 22.28
N PHE A 3 -5.83 9.68 21.06
CA PHE A 3 -6.24 8.86 19.91
C PHE A 3 -5.34 7.63 19.87
N SER A 4 -5.88 6.50 20.25
CA SER A 4 -5.28 5.21 19.92
C SER A 4 -5.33 5.10 18.39
N MET A 5 -4.21 5.42 17.75
CA MET A 5 -4.04 5.12 16.33
C MET A 5 -3.99 3.59 16.23
N HIS A 6 -5.13 3.00 15.98
CA HIS A 6 -5.21 1.59 15.62
C HIS A 6 -4.46 1.46 14.29
N GLU A 7 -3.25 0.93 14.35
CA GLU A 7 -2.50 0.71 13.12
C GLU A 7 -3.15 -0.45 12.34
N PRO A 8 -3.76 -0.19 11.16
CA PRO A 8 -4.37 -1.23 10.34
C PRO A 8 -3.41 -2.36 10.00
N THR A 9 -2.10 -2.05 10.01
CA THR A 9 -1.00 -2.99 9.76
C THR A 9 -1.07 -4.22 10.64
N ASN A 10 -1.38 -4.05 11.91
CA ASN A 10 -1.38 -5.17 12.85
C ASN A 10 -2.61 -6.06 12.65
N ALA A 11 -3.78 -5.49 12.38
CA ALA A 11 -5.00 -6.27 12.17
C ALA A 11 -4.90 -7.15 10.92
N PHE A 12 -4.49 -6.57 9.77
CA PHE A 12 -4.35 -7.30 8.51
C PHE A 12 -3.33 -8.44 8.61
N LYS A 13 -2.13 -8.15 9.14
CA LYS A 13 -1.09 -9.17 9.31
C LYS A 13 -1.45 -10.22 10.34
N SER A 14 -2.16 -9.85 11.40
CA SER A 14 -2.63 -10.80 12.41
C SER A 14 -3.60 -11.80 11.81
N LYS A 15 -4.56 -11.36 11.01
CA LYS A 15 -5.48 -12.24 10.28
C LYS A 15 -4.74 -13.20 9.35
N LEU A 16 -3.79 -12.68 8.55
CA LEU A 16 -2.98 -13.52 7.66
C LEU A 16 -2.18 -14.58 8.43
N ASN A 17 -1.55 -14.19 9.53
CA ASN A 17 -0.76 -15.11 10.35
C ASN A 17 -1.62 -16.15 11.08
N ALA A 18 -2.86 -15.80 11.40
CA ALA A 18 -3.84 -16.72 11.96
C ALA A 18 -4.48 -17.67 10.92
N GLY A 19 -4.16 -17.51 9.63
CA GLY A 19 -4.79 -18.26 8.54
C GLY A 19 -6.24 -17.88 8.29
N GLU A 20 -6.65 -16.70 8.75
CA GLU A 20 -8.00 -16.18 8.53
C GLU A 20 -8.16 -15.66 7.09
N LEU A 21 -9.39 -15.68 6.60
CA LEU A 21 -9.72 -15.09 5.31
C LEU A 21 -9.58 -13.58 5.37
N VAL A 22 -8.83 -13.02 4.42
CA VAL A 22 -8.75 -11.57 4.17
C VAL A 22 -9.34 -11.27 2.79
N VAL A 23 -10.20 -10.26 2.72
CA VAL A 23 -10.94 -9.90 1.52
C VAL A 23 -10.69 -8.43 1.18
N GLY A 24 -10.45 -8.15 -0.09
CA GLY A 24 -10.25 -6.78 -0.57
C GLY A 24 -10.71 -6.60 -2.00
N THR A 25 -10.51 -5.41 -2.52
CA THR A 25 -10.90 -5.08 -3.89
C THR A 25 -9.85 -4.24 -4.61
N TRP A 26 -9.90 -4.30 -5.94
CA TRP A 26 -9.12 -3.43 -6.82
C TRP A 26 -9.82 -2.09 -7.02
N VAL A 27 -9.02 -1.00 -7.05
CA VAL A 27 -9.48 0.36 -7.32
C VAL A 27 -8.67 0.90 -8.49
N ASN A 28 -9.28 0.87 -9.68
CA ASN A 28 -8.67 1.36 -10.92
C ASN A 28 -9.50 2.45 -11.60
N ALA A 29 -10.82 2.40 -11.53
CA ALA A 29 -11.71 3.34 -12.22
C ALA A 29 -11.99 4.61 -11.41
N VAL A 30 -12.12 4.49 -10.08
CA VAL A 30 -12.44 5.60 -9.19
C VAL A 30 -11.16 6.25 -8.69
N LYS A 31 -10.99 7.54 -8.99
CA LYS A 31 -9.79 8.31 -8.62
C LYS A 31 -10.00 9.21 -7.41
N ASP A 32 -11.25 9.36 -6.96
CA ASP A 32 -11.56 10.16 -5.78
C ASP A 32 -11.19 9.37 -4.50
N PRO A 33 -10.37 9.94 -3.61
CA PRO A 33 -10.00 9.30 -2.35
C PRO A 33 -11.18 8.88 -1.49
N VAL A 34 -12.34 9.48 -1.65
CA VAL A 34 -13.57 9.13 -0.90
C VAL A 34 -13.95 7.65 -1.08
N ILE A 35 -13.47 7.00 -2.14
CA ILE A 35 -13.68 5.56 -2.35
C ILE A 35 -13.22 4.72 -1.15
N ALA A 36 -12.18 5.14 -0.46
CA ALA A 36 -11.69 4.45 0.73
C ALA A 36 -12.75 4.42 1.85
N ARG A 37 -13.47 5.53 2.08
CA ARG A 37 -14.58 5.57 3.06
C ARG A 37 -15.73 4.66 2.66
N ILE A 38 -16.08 4.65 1.37
CA ILE A 38 -17.15 3.79 0.86
C ILE A 38 -16.78 2.33 1.07
N LEU A 39 -15.56 1.93 0.69
CA LEU A 39 -15.10 0.55 0.83
C LEU A 39 -14.98 0.13 2.30
N ALA A 40 -14.61 1.02 3.20
CA ALA A 40 -14.52 0.72 4.63
C ALA A 40 -15.88 0.31 5.24
N THR A 41 -16.99 0.75 4.67
CA THR A 41 -18.33 0.34 5.14
C THR A 41 -18.73 -1.06 4.71
N THR A 42 -17.98 -1.69 3.83
CA THR A 42 -18.32 -3.01 3.25
C THR A 42 -17.73 -4.20 4.00
N GLY A 43 -16.88 -3.94 5.02
CA GLY A 43 -16.20 -4.98 5.77
C GLY A 43 -14.97 -5.56 5.09
N LEU A 44 -14.45 -4.92 4.05
CA LEU A 44 -13.20 -5.30 3.41
C LEU A 44 -12.00 -5.05 4.33
N ASP A 45 -10.98 -5.90 4.21
CA ASP A 45 -9.74 -5.80 4.97
C ASP A 45 -8.70 -4.90 4.27
N TYR A 46 -8.70 -4.90 2.94
CA TYR A 46 -7.74 -4.14 2.15
C TYR A 46 -8.35 -3.56 0.87
N MET A 47 -7.67 -2.57 0.34
CA MET A 47 -7.89 -2.09 -1.02
C MET A 47 -6.57 -2.07 -1.79
N LEU A 48 -6.62 -2.40 -3.08
CA LEU A 48 -5.47 -2.37 -3.98
C LEU A 48 -5.67 -1.27 -5.02
N ILE A 49 -4.91 -0.20 -4.87
CA ILE A 49 -4.90 0.92 -5.80
C ILE A 49 -4.04 0.52 -7.00
N ASP A 50 -4.65 0.52 -8.17
CA ASP A 50 -3.97 0.18 -9.40
C ASP A 50 -3.36 1.42 -10.04
N ALA A 51 -2.04 1.57 -10.02
CA ALA A 51 -1.37 2.64 -10.72
C ALA A 51 -0.84 2.19 -12.11
N GLU A 52 -0.78 0.88 -12.36
CA GLU A 52 -0.30 0.35 -13.65
C GLU A 52 -1.31 0.56 -14.78
N HIS A 53 -2.57 0.18 -14.55
CA HIS A 53 -3.61 0.23 -15.60
C HIS A 53 -4.73 1.24 -15.27
N SER A 54 -4.35 2.37 -14.68
CA SER A 54 -5.28 3.45 -14.35
C SER A 54 -4.64 4.81 -14.57
N GLY A 55 -5.44 5.86 -14.46
CA GLY A 55 -4.93 7.24 -14.48
C GLY A 55 -4.69 7.80 -13.08
N GLN A 56 -4.32 6.98 -12.09
CA GLN A 56 -3.99 7.44 -10.75
C GLN A 56 -2.69 8.26 -10.75
N THR A 57 -2.69 9.36 -10.02
CA THR A 57 -1.50 10.20 -9.80
C THR A 57 -0.91 9.94 -8.41
N MET A 58 0.35 10.32 -8.20
CA MET A 58 0.96 10.21 -6.86
C MET A 58 0.18 10.97 -5.80
N ALA A 59 -0.44 12.11 -6.14
CA ALA A 59 -1.27 12.86 -5.21
C ALA A 59 -2.52 12.06 -4.83
N THR A 60 -3.28 11.57 -5.83
CA THR A 60 -4.48 10.78 -5.57
C THR A 60 -4.17 9.48 -4.83
N ILE A 61 -3.04 8.81 -5.13
CA ILE A 61 -2.59 7.62 -4.42
C ILE A 61 -2.31 7.95 -2.95
N SER A 62 -1.57 9.05 -2.69
CA SER A 62 -1.26 9.49 -1.33
C SER A 62 -2.52 9.77 -0.52
N ASP A 63 -3.41 10.58 -1.05
CA ASP A 63 -4.65 10.96 -0.35
C ASP A 63 -5.53 9.73 -0.09
N THR A 64 -5.62 8.82 -1.07
CA THR A 64 -6.37 7.57 -0.93
C THR A 64 -5.77 6.65 0.12
N CYS A 65 -4.43 6.50 0.14
CA CYS A 65 -3.74 5.67 1.14
C CYS A 65 -3.93 6.21 2.57
N VAL A 66 -3.80 7.53 2.75
CA VAL A 66 -4.02 8.17 4.05
C VAL A 66 -5.44 7.92 4.53
N LEU A 67 -6.43 8.20 3.67
CA LEU A 67 -7.84 8.03 4.02
C LEU A 67 -8.21 6.57 4.28
N ALA A 68 -7.65 5.63 3.50
CA ALA A 68 -7.86 4.20 3.73
C ALA A 68 -7.38 3.76 5.11
N ARG A 69 -6.18 4.21 5.51
CA ARG A 69 -5.62 3.92 6.85
C ARG A 69 -6.48 4.49 7.97
N GLU A 70 -6.94 5.73 7.82
CA GLU A 70 -7.85 6.37 8.80
C GLU A 70 -9.17 5.61 8.94
N CYS A 71 -9.63 4.97 7.88
CA CYS A 71 -10.84 4.16 7.86
C CYS A 71 -10.64 2.69 8.24
N GLY A 72 -9.41 2.29 8.58
CA GLY A 72 -9.10 0.92 9.00
C GLY A 72 -8.84 -0.07 7.86
N LEU A 73 -8.79 0.39 6.60
CA LEU A 73 -8.40 -0.44 5.45
C LEU A 73 -6.88 -0.51 5.31
N TYR A 74 -6.38 -1.65 4.83
CA TYR A 74 -4.97 -1.82 4.47
C TYR A 74 -4.74 -1.42 3.01
N PRO A 75 -4.17 -0.22 2.72
CA PRO A 75 -3.94 0.21 1.35
C PRO A 75 -2.71 -0.46 0.76
N MET A 76 -2.89 -1.17 -0.34
CA MET A 76 -1.82 -1.65 -1.21
C MET A 76 -1.83 -0.88 -2.51
N VAL A 77 -0.67 -0.82 -3.18
CA VAL A 77 -0.54 -0.18 -4.49
C VAL A 77 0.14 -1.13 -5.46
N ARG A 78 -0.39 -1.23 -6.67
CA ARG A 78 0.32 -1.83 -7.80
C ARG A 78 1.06 -0.70 -8.53
N PRO A 79 2.41 -0.70 -8.54
CA PRO A 79 3.19 0.34 -9.18
C PRO A 79 3.07 0.29 -10.71
N ILE A 80 3.22 1.46 -11.35
CA ILE A 80 3.19 1.59 -12.80
C ILE A 80 4.42 0.99 -13.47
N GLU A 81 5.57 1.05 -12.79
CA GLU A 81 6.84 0.53 -13.29
C GLU A 81 7.52 -0.29 -12.18
N PRO A 82 7.52 -1.63 -12.30
CA PRO A 82 8.03 -2.51 -11.24
C PRO A 82 9.53 -2.33 -10.97
N ASN A 83 10.30 -1.94 -11.98
CA ASN A 83 11.75 -1.79 -11.89
C ASN A 83 12.19 -0.39 -11.43
N ASP A 84 11.29 0.55 -11.28
CA ASP A 84 11.59 1.84 -10.66
C ASP A 84 11.63 1.69 -9.12
N LEU A 85 12.80 1.30 -8.64
CA LEU A 85 13.03 1.10 -7.20
C LEU A 85 12.82 2.37 -6.37
N LYS A 86 13.03 3.57 -6.95
CA LYS A 86 12.77 4.84 -6.28
C LYS A 86 11.28 5.11 -6.17
N LEU A 87 10.52 4.80 -7.21
CA LEU A 87 9.07 4.91 -7.19
C LEU A 87 8.46 4.00 -6.12
N ASN A 88 8.94 2.76 -6.01
CA ASN A 88 8.49 1.82 -4.98
C ASN A 88 8.66 2.42 -3.56
N GLY A 89 9.82 2.98 -3.25
CA GLY A 89 10.05 3.69 -1.98
C GLY A 89 9.09 4.87 -1.78
N ARG A 90 8.86 5.68 -2.83
CA ARG A 90 7.94 6.83 -2.78
C ARG A 90 6.49 6.42 -2.55
N LEU A 91 6.04 5.29 -3.08
CA LEU A 91 4.69 4.78 -2.83
C LEU A 91 4.49 4.42 -1.35
N ILE A 92 5.51 3.83 -0.72
CA ILE A 92 5.46 3.58 0.73
C ILE A 92 5.48 4.91 1.51
N ASP A 93 6.27 5.91 1.10
CA ASP A 93 6.28 7.26 1.70
C ASP A 93 4.93 7.96 1.53
N ALA A 94 4.22 7.69 0.44
CA ALA A 94 2.87 8.20 0.17
C ALA A 94 1.77 7.54 1.03
N GLY A 95 2.11 6.52 1.83
CA GLY A 95 1.18 5.88 2.76
C GLY A 95 0.75 4.48 2.39
N ALA A 96 1.22 3.92 1.27
CA ALA A 96 0.98 2.53 0.95
C ALA A 96 1.59 1.62 2.03
N MET A 97 0.84 0.61 2.47
CA MET A 97 1.28 -0.35 3.47
C MET A 97 1.79 -1.65 2.85
N GLY A 98 1.59 -1.83 1.56
CA GLY A 98 2.10 -2.93 0.76
C GLY A 98 2.15 -2.59 -0.72
N LEU A 99 2.96 -3.33 -1.46
CA LEU A 99 3.02 -3.26 -2.91
C LEU A 99 2.67 -4.61 -3.52
N VAL A 100 1.90 -4.58 -4.61
CA VAL A 100 1.69 -5.75 -5.48
C VAL A 100 2.44 -5.47 -6.77
N VAL A 101 3.68 -5.91 -6.82
CA VAL A 101 4.58 -5.58 -7.93
C VAL A 101 4.39 -6.59 -9.05
N PRO A 102 4.01 -6.15 -10.27
CA PRO A 102 3.80 -7.03 -11.41
C PRO A 102 5.13 -7.45 -12.07
N HIS A 103 5.08 -8.43 -12.96
CA HIS A 103 6.17 -8.82 -13.88
C HIS A 103 7.51 -9.14 -13.19
N ILE A 104 7.47 -9.88 -12.09
CA ILE A 104 8.66 -10.31 -11.37
C ILE A 104 9.10 -11.68 -11.91
N ASP A 105 10.25 -11.70 -12.59
CA ASP A 105 10.77 -12.88 -13.29
C ASP A 105 11.90 -13.58 -12.53
N SER A 106 12.47 -12.97 -11.50
CA SER A 106 13.61 -13.53 -10.78
C SER A 106 13.65 -13.18 -9.30
N ALA A 107 14.25 -14.05 -8.50
CA ALA A 107 14.49 -13.80 -7.08
C ALA A 107 15.37 -12.55 -6.85
N LYS A 108 16.33 -12.27 -7.75
CA LYS A 108 17.17 -11.07 -7.69
C LYS A 108 16.36 -9.80 -7.83
N GLN A 109 15.40 -9.77 -8.76
CA GLN A 109 14.48 -8.65 -8.95
C GLN A 109 13.59 -8.47 -7.73
N ALA A 110 12.98 -9.55 -7.24
CA ALA A 110 12.16 -9.50 -6.02
C ALA A 110 12.96 -8.95 -4.82
N GLN A 111 14.20 -9.40 -4.63
CA GLN A 111 15.06 -8.93 -3.54
C GLN A 111 15.41 -7.43 -3.70
N ALA A 112 15.67 -6.96 -4.91
CA ALA A 112 15.93 -5.53 -5.15
C ALA A 112 14.74 -4.66 -4.78
N ILE A 113 13.53 -5.10 -5.10
CA ILE A 113 12.28 -4.43 -4.74
C ILE A 113 12.11 -4.40 -3.22
N VAL A 114 12.28 -5.54 -2.55
CA VAL A 114 12.19 -5.60 -1.08
C VAL A 114 13.19 -4.64 -0.43
N ASN A 115 14.43 -4.60 -0.93
CA ASN A 115 15.46 -3.70 -0.42
C ASN A 115 15.08 -2.22 -0.62
N SER A 116 14.41 -1.88 -1.73
CA SER A 116 14.03 -0.50 -2.05
C SER A 116 12.96 0.10 -1.13
N ILE A 117 12.17 -0.75 -0.47
CA ILE A 117 11.07 -0.33 0.41
C ILE A 117 11.41 -0.45 1.91
N LYS A 118 12.51 -1.11 2.26
CA LYS A 118 12.97 -1.25 3.64
C LYS A 118 14.08 -0.26 3.95
N PHE A 119 14.06 0.29 5.17
CA PHE A 119 15.10 1.16 5.68
C PHE A 119 16.44 0.43 5.91
N PHE A 120 17.51 1.18 6.12
CA PHE A 120 18.86 0.69 6.40
C PHE A 120 18.86 -0.37 7.52
N HIS A 121 19.75 -1.34 7.43
CA HIS A 121 19.87 -2.66 8.01
C HIS A 121 18.95 -3.74 7.40
N GLY A 122 17.87 -3.37 6.72
CA GLY A 122 17.00 -4.30 5.99
C GLY A 122 16.83 -3.95 4.52
N GLY A 123 17.32 -2.77 4.11
CA GLY A 123 17.18 -2.27 2.75
C GLY A 123 17.94 -0.98 2.48
N THR A 124 17.56 -0.31 1.39
CA THR A 124 18.23 0.89 0.86
C THR A 124 17.32 2.11 0.77
N ARG A 125 16.09 2.04 1.31
CA ARG A 125 15.15 3.17 1.31
C ARG A 125 15.73 4.33 2.10
N GLY A 126 15.69 5.53 1.51
CA GLY A 126 16.07 6.76 2.18
C GLY A 126 15.09 7.13 3.28
N TYR A 127 15.57 7.84 4.29
CA TYR A 127 14.77 8.40 5.37
C TYR A 127 14.84 9.93 5.31
N CYS A 128 13.68 10.58 5.40
CA CYS A 128 13.58 12.01 5.61
C CYS A 128 12.74 12.28 6.86
N ALA A 129 13.33 12.89 7.88
CA ALA A 129 12.57 13.39 9.01
C ALA A 129 11.77 14.63 8.56
N LYS A 130 10.46 14.60 8.73
CA LYS A 130 9.57 15.74 8.55
C LYS A 130 9.17 16.29 9.90
#